data_e2c3500a582a30621f0d3e0c33e0251d
#
_entry.id   e2c3500a582a30621f0d3e0c33e0251d
#
_cell.length_a   1.000
_cell.length_b   1.000
_cell.length_c   1.000
_cell.angle_alpha   90.00
_cell.angle_beta   90.00
_cell.angle_gamma   90.00
#
_symmetry.space_group_name_H-M   'P 1'
#
loop_
_entity.id
_entity.type
_entity.pdbx_description
1 polymer ?
#
loop_
_entity_poly.entity_id
_entity_poly.type
_entity_poly.pdbx_seq_one_letter_code
_entity_poly.pdbx_strand_id
1 'polypeptide(L)'
;WRQYVPSACTYENAVPHALLWGEKALLARLRGMEQADWVQAAHGSEGLWSKVWKAVQAQPDYERVLEASKSKRYPRTRLQRLLLCAYLGIDTQTLLREAPYVRVLAFDEMGRTVLRQAKKDARLTLINAGQTPPDEVYYALERRCAALYGLFAMQPELFSEQVARIYQKPLGPA
;
A
#
# COMPACT_ATOMS: atom_id res chain seq x y z
N TRP A 1 -18.29 -10.59 10.65
CA TRP A 1 -16.95 -10.50 10.03
C TRP A 1 -15.82 -10.87 11.02
N ARG A 2 -15.97 -10.61 12.33
CA ARG A 2 -14.95 -10.94 13.36
C ARG A 2 -14.52 -12.41 13.36
N GLN A 3 -15.42 -13.32 13.00
CA GLN A 3 -15.10 -14.76 12.92
C GLN A 3 -14.15 -15.11 11.76
N TYR A 4 -14.00 -14.23 10.78
CA TYR A 4 -13.13 -14.43 9.61
C TYR A 4 -11.78 -13.71 9.72
N VAL A 5 -11.59 -12.92 10.77
CA VAL A 5 -10.36 -12.13 10.98
C VAL A 5 -9.59 -12.72 12.17
N PRO A 6 -8.29 -12.97 12.05
CA PRO A 6 -7.46 -13.41 13.17
C PRO A 6 -7.62 -12.48 14.37
N SER A 7 -7.64 -13.01 15.58
CA SER A 7 -7.76 -12.22 16.80
C SER A 7 -6.67 -11.14 16.94
N ALA A 8 -5.47 -11.41 16.40
CA ALA A 8 -4.39 -10.44 16.34
C ALA A 8 -4.69 -9.21 15.46
N CYS A 9 -5.68 -9.32 14.55
CA CYS A 9 -6.12 -8.24 13.67
C CYS A 9 -7.43 -7.61 14.11
N THR A 10 -7.91 -7.92 15.33
CA THR A 10 -9.11 -7.28 15.90
C THR A 10 -8.81 -5.87 16.38
N TYR A 11 -9.87 -5.06 16.57
CA TYR A 11 -9.72 -3.65 16.98
C TYR A 11 -8.90 -3.44 18.26
N GLU A 12 -8.89 -4.41 19.18
CA GLU A 12 -8.16 -4.32 20.45
C GLU A 12 -6.63 -4.33 20.24
N ASN A 13 -6.16 -4.96 19.15
CA ASN A 13 -4.73 -5.09 18.83
C ASN A 13 -4.33 -4.38 17.54
N ALA A 14 -5.29 -3.73 16.85
CA ALA A 14 -5.00 -3.02 15.61
C ALA A 14 -4.36 -1.66 15.92
N VAL A 15 -3.23 -1.38 15.28
CA VAL A 15 -2.66 -0.03 15.29
C VAL A 15 -3.52 0.83 14.35
N PRO A 16 -4.22 1.87 14.87
CA PRO A 16 -5.06 2.69 14.02
C PRO A 16 -4.21 3.53 13.06
N HIS A 17 -4.64 3.57 11.81
CA HIS A 17 -4.05 4.40 10.77
C HIS A 17 -5.08 5.42 10.26
N ALA A 18 -4.68 6.67 10.13
CA ALA A 18 -5.53 7.72 9.61
C ALA A 18 -4.74 8.78 8.85
N LEU A 19 -5.40 9.41 7.86
CA LEU A 19 -4.81 10.50 7.10
C LEU A 19 -4.31 11.63 8.02
N LEU A 20 -5.05 11.94 9.07
CA LEU A 20 -4.71 12.98 10.04
C LEU A 20 -3.28 12.89 10.56
N TRP A 21 -2.77 11.69 10.84
CA TRP A 21 -1.42 11.51 11.37
C TRP A 21 -0.34 11.58 10.30
N GLY A 22 -0.63 11.09 9.09
CA GLY A 22 0.33 11.05 7.97
C GLY A 22 0.24 12.22 7.00
N GLU A 23 -0.73 13.12 7.13
CA GLU A 23 -0.99 14.18 6.15
C GLU A 23 0.22 15.09 5.91
N LYS A 24 0.91 15.49 6.98
CA LYS A 24 2.10 16.35 6.87
C LYS A 24 3.22 15.64 6.13
N ALA A 25 3.45 14.36 6.39
CA ALA A 25 4.45 13.56 5.70
C ALA A 25 4.09 13.37 4.22
N LEU A 26 2.82 13.11 3.92
CA LEU A 26 2.30 13.03 2.56
C LEU A 26 2.53 14.34 1.80
N LEU A 27 2.09 15.47 2.35
CA LEU A 27 2.24 16.77 1.69
C LEU A 27 3.71 17.18 1.55
N ALA A 28 4.55 16.93 2.56
CA ALA A 28 5.98 17.23 2.49
C ALA A 28 6.65 16.46 1.34
N ARG A 29 6.37 15.16 1.21
CA ARG A 29 6.88 14.36 0.10
C ARG A 29 6.39 14.85 -1.25
N LEU A 30 5.07 15.08 -1.39
CA LEU A 30 4.47 15.53 -2.65
C LEU A 30 4.97 16.90 -3.09
N ARG A 31 5.22 17.82 -2.17
CA ARG A 31 5.79 19.15 -2.46
C ARG A 31 7.26 19.10 -2.84
N GLY A 32 8.02 18.15 -2.29
CA GLY A 32 9.43 17.95 -2.60
C GLY A 32 9.69 17.16 -3.88
N MET A 33 8.64 16.66 -4.56
CA MET A 33 8.80 15.92 -5.82
C MET A 33 9.08 16.87 -6.99
N GLU A 34 10.00 16.46 -7.85
CA GLU A 34 10.28 17.14 -9.11
C GLU A 34 9.13 16.94 -10.12
N GLN A 35 9.05 17.84 -11.08
CA GLN A 35 8.02 17.75 -12.14
C GLN A 35 8.10 16.43 -12.92
N ALA A 36 9.29 15.90 -13.12
CA ALA A 36 9.51 14.63 -13.80
C ALA A 36 8.85 13.45 -13.10
N ASP A 37 8.88 13.42 -11.76
CA ASP A 37 8.24 12.38 -10.96
C ASP A 37 6.72 12.41 -11.13
N TRP A 38 6.13 13.60 -11.18
CA TRP A 38 4.70 13.77 -11.39
C TRP A 38 4.23 13.32 -12.77
N VAL A 39 5.04 13.56 -13.80
CA VAL A 39 4.76 13.10 -15.17
C VAL A 39 4.66 11.59 -15.23
N GLN A 40 5.50 10.89 -14.48
CA GLN A 40 5.57 9.42 -14.47
C GLN A 40 4.54 8.78 -13.54
N ALA A 41 4.02 9.52 -12.55
CA ALA A 41 3.09 8.99 -11.56
C ALA A 41 1.85 8.34 -12.23
N ALA A 42 1.53 7.13 -11.80
CA ALA A 42 0.35 6.41 -12.30
C ALA A 42 -0.93 7.22 -12.06
N HIS A 43 -1.91 7.08 -12.95
CA HIS A 43 -3.17 7.84 -12.98
C HIS A 43 -3.05 9.34 -13.32
N GLY A 44 -1.85 9.85 -13.60
CA GLY A 44 -1.60 11.28 -13.92
C GLY A 44 -1.85 11.68 -15.37
N SER A 45 -2.33 10.78 -16.23
CA SER A 45 -2.55 11.01 -17.64
C SER A 45 -3.47 12.21 -17.94
N GLU A 46 -3.48 12.64 -19.21
CA GLU A 46 -4.35 13.71 -19.70
C GLU A 46 -4.14 15.08 -19.03
N GLY A 47 -2.92 15.35 -18.55
CA GLY A 47 -2.57 16.60 -17.89
C GLY A 47 -3.05 16.70 -16.44
N LEU A 48 -3.63 15.64 -15.88
CA LEU A 48 -4.10 15.64 -14.49
C LEU A 48 -2.96 15.86 -13.49
N TRP A 49 -1.78 15.25 -13.74
CA TRP A 49 -0.61 15.44 -12.89
C TRP A 49 -0.25 16.92 -12.71
N SER A 50 -0.29 17.72 -13.77
CA SER A 50 0.06 19.15 -13.72
C SER A 50 -0.95 19.95 -12.88
N LYS A 51 -2.24 19.66 -13.02
CA LYS A 51 -3.29 20.29 -12.22
C LYS A 51 -3.11 19.96 -10.72
N VAL A 52 -2.88 18.70 -10.40
CA VAL A 52 -2.71 18.24 -9.02
C VAL A 52 -1.40 18.77 -8.43
N TRP A 53 -0.31 18.75 -9.18
CA TRP A 53 0.97 19.33 -8.77
C TRP A 53 0.83 20.80 -8.35
N LYS A 54 0.19 21.63 -9.20
CA LYS A 54 -0.09 23.04 -8.86
C LYS A 54 -0.93 23.17 -7.61
N ALA A 55 -1.95 22.33 -7.43
CA ALA A 55 -2.79 22.35 -6.24
C ALA A 55 -2.00 21.96 -4.99
N VAL A 56 -1.12 20.97 -5.05
CA VAL A 56 -0.25 20.55 -3.94
C VAL A 56 0.68 21.68 -3.48
N GLN A 57 1.20 22.47 -4.42
CA GLN A 57 2.06 23.62 -4.10
C GLN A 57 1.28 24.80 -3.51
N ALA A 58 0.01 24.98 -3.89
CA ALA A 58 -0.79 26.15 -3.53
C ALA A 58 -1.71 25.94 -2.31
N GLN A 59 -2.11 24.71 -2.02
CA GLN A 59 -3.11 24.42 -0.99
C GLN A 59 -2.47 23.93 0.32
N PRO A 60 -2.99 24.33 1.49
CA PRO A 60 -2.36 24.01 2.78
C PRO A 60 -2.56 22.56 3.23
N ASP A 61 -3.66 21.92 2.84
CA ASP A 61 -4.05 20.59 3.31
C ASP A 61 -4.57 19.70 2.18
N TYR A 62 -4.70 18.40 2.47
CA TYR A 62 -5.09 17.37 1.51
C TYR A 62 -6.50 17.59 0.93
N GLU A 63 -7.46 17.97 1.77
CA GLU A 63 -8.82 18.18 1.30
C GLU A 63 -8.92 19.34 0.31
N ARG A 64 -8.24 20.45 0.60
CA ARG A 64 -8.19 21.60 -0.32
C ARG A 64 -7.43 21.26 -1.63
N VAL A 65 -6.42 20.42 -1.58
CA VAL A 65 -5.77 19.89 -2.80
C VAL A 65 -6.77 19.13 -3.66
N LEU A 66 -7.57 18.26 -3.04
CA LEU A 66 -8.60 17.49 -3.76
C LEU A 66 -9.68 18.40 -4.36
N GLU A 67 -10.23 19.34 -3.58
CA GLU A 67 -11.26 20.25 -4.06
C GLU A 67 -10.76 21.19 -5.19
N ALA A 68 -9.54 21.71 -5.10
CA ALA A 68 -8.94 22.54 -6.14
C ALA A 68 -8.67 21.75 -7.44
N SER A 69 -8.44 20.44 -7.32
CA SER A 69 -8.14 19.55 -8.45
C SER A 69 -9.38 18.94 -9.09
N LYS A 70 -10.48 18.83 -8.35
CA LYS A 70 -11.72 18.17 -8.76
C LYS A 70 -12.37 18.85 -9.97
N SER A 71 -12.99 18.08 -10.83
CA SER A 71 -13.80 18.53 -11.96
C SER A 71 -14.69 17.39 -12.46
N LYS A 72 -15.62 17.69 -13.38
CA LYS A 72 -16.45 16.64 -14.03
C LYS A 72 -15.60 15.56 -14.68
N ARG A 73 -14.44 15.93 -15.27
CA ARG A 73 -13.50 14.99 -15.91
C ARG A 73 -12.66 14.18 -14.90
N TYR A 74 -12.38 14.76 -13.73
CA TYR A 74 -11.48 14.19 -12.72
C TYR A 74 -12.22 13.98 -11.41
N PRO A 75 -12.84 12.82 -11.20
CA PRO A 75 -13.54 12.50 -9.97
C PRO A 75 -12.54 12.32 -8.80
N ARG A 76 -13.04 12.54 -7.57
CA ARG A 76 -12.24 12.47 -6.34
C ARG A 76 -11.41 11.20 -6.23
N THR A 77 -12.00 10.04 -6.56
CA THR A 77 -11.29 8.75 -6.48
C THR A 77 -10.08 8.66 -7.40
N ARG A 78 -10.12 9.27 -8.59
CA ARG A 78 -8.97 9.34 -9.51
C ARG A 78 -7.86 10.22 -8.94
N LEU A 79 -8.23 11.35 -8.33
CA LEU A 79 -7.28 12.25 -7.66
C LEU A 79 -6.58 11.55 -6.49
N GLN A 80 -7.33 10.85 -5.66
CA GLN A 80 -6.79 10.10 -4.53
C GLN A 80 -5.81 9.01 -4.98
N ARG A 81 -6.12 8.29 -6.07
CA ARG A 81 -5.20 7.29 -6.63
C ARG A 81 -3.92 7.93 -7.17
N LEU A 82 -4.02 9.04 -7.88
CA LEU A 82 -2.83 9.77 -8.36
C LEU A 82 -1.96 10.23 -7.19
N LEU A 83 -2.54 10.87 -6.18
CA LEU A 83 -1.81 11.35 -4.99
C LEU A 83 -1.14 10.20 -4.25
N LEU A 84 -1.82 9.05 -4.11
CA LEU A 84 -1.27 7.86 -3.49
C LEU A 84 -0.12 7.29 -4.32
N CYS A 85 -0.29 7.12 -5.63
CA CYS A 85 0.77 6.62 -6.50
C CYS A 85 1.99 7.55 -6.51
N ALA A 86 1.78 8.87 -6.57
CA ALA A 86 2.85 9.85 -6.46
C ALA A 86 3.58 9.75 -5.12
N TYR A 87 2.84 9.67 -4.01
CA TYR A 87 3.41 9.50 -2.67
C TYR A 87 4.27 8.23 -2.54
N LEU A 88 3.77 7.11 -3.06
CA LEU A 88 4.45 5.82 -3.04
C LEU A 88 5.53 5.69 -4.12
N GLY A 89 5.59 6.61 -5.10
CA GLY A 89 6.50 6.54 -6.24
C GLY A 89 6.17 5.39 -7.18
N ILE A 90 4.88 5.18 -7.45
CA ILE A 90 4.37 4.16 -8.37
C ILE A 90 4.08 4.81 -9.72
N ASP A 91 4.79 4.39 -10.74
CA ASP A 91 4.55 4.76 -12.13
C ASP A 91 3.52 3.83 -12.80
N THR A 92 3.13 4.16 -14.02
CA THR A 92 2.13 3.38 -14.76
C THR A 92 2.64 1.97 -15.08
N GLN A 93 3.92 1.80 -15.34
CA GLN A 93 4.49 0.50 -15.67
C GLN A 93 4.53 -0.42 -14.45
N THR A 94 4.93 0.12 -13.32
CA THR A 94 4.90 -0.59 -12.03
C THR A 94 3.48 -0.99 -11.64
N LEU A 95 2.48 -0.10 -11.86
CA LEU A 95 1.08 -0.38 -11.56
C LEU A 95 0.51 -1.52 -12.40
N LEU A 96 0.91 -1.62 -13.67
CA LEU A 96 0.42 -2.64 -14.61
C LEU A 96 1.22 -3.95 -14.54
N ARG A 97 2.27 -3.99 -13.75
CA ARG A 97 3.11 -5.17 -13.60
C ARG A 97 2.35 -6.27 -12.84
N GLU A 98 2.44 -7.49 -13.35
CA GLU A 98 1.94 -8.66 -12.63
C GLU A 98 2.75 -8.88 -11.35
N ALA A 99 2.06 -9.36 -10.29
CA ALA A 99 2.72 -9.70 -9.04
C ALA A 99 3.70 -10.87 -9.25
N PRO A 100 5.00 -10.72 -8.94
CA PRO A 100 5.99 -11.75 -9.22
C PRO A 100 6.00 -12.89 -8.19
N TYR A 101 5.33 -12.71 -7.07
CA TYR A 101 5.21 -13.68 -5.98
C TYR A 101 3.98 -13.43 -5.13
N VAL A 102 3.64 -14.40 -4.29
CA VAL A 102 2.58 -14.31 -3.28
C VAL A 102 3.19 -14.47 -1.90
N ARG A 103 2.95 -13.51 -1.01
CA ARG A 103 3.37 -13.57 0.39
C ARG A 103 2.29 -14.21 1.26
N VAL A 104 2.64 -15.23 2.01
CA VAL A 104 1.76 -15.87 2.96
C VAL A 104 1.76 -15.05 4.26
N LEU A 105 0.61 -14.46 4.61
CA LEU A 105 0.44 -13.64 5.81
C LEU A 105 -0.21 -14.40 6.95
N ALA A 106 -1.20 -15.25 6.64
CA ALA A 106 -1.92 -16.05 7.61
C ALA A 106 -2.53 -17.29 6.96
N PHE A 107 -2.72 -18.34 7.71
CA PHE A 107 -3.49 -19.51 7.29
C PHE A 107 -4.05 -20.28 8.50
N ASP A 108 -5.13 -20.99 8.27
CA ASP A 108 -5.71 -21.99 9.16
C ASP A 108 -5.38 -23.41 8.65
N GLU A 109 -6.01 -24.42 9.24
CA GLU A 109 -5.77 -25.81 8.85
C GLU A 109 -6.22 -26.13 7.43
N MET A 110 -7.34 -25.55 6.99
CA MET A 110 -7.77 -25.67 5.59
C MET A 110 -6.82 -24.93 4.65
N GLY A 111 -6.39 -23.73 5.01
CA GLY A 111 -5.38 -22.96 4.28
C GLY A 111 -4.04 -23.69 4.15
N ARG A 112 -3.65 -24.50 5.15
CA ARG A 112 -2.48 -25.36 5.07
C ARG A 112 -2.59 -26.39 3.95
N THR A 113 -3.76 -26.99 3.78
CA THR A 113 -4.04 -27.94 2.71
C THR A 113 -4.00 -27.27 1.34
N VAL A 114 -4.61 -26.07 1.22
CA VAL A 114 -4.56 -25.24 0.01
C VAL A 114 -3.13 -24.86 -0.34
N LEU A 115 -2.32 -24.42 0.63
CA LEU A 115 -0.92 -24.05 0.42
C LEU A 115 -0.07 -25.24 -0.04
N ARG A 116 -0.34 -26.46 0.46
CA ARG A 116 0.35 -27.68 0.01
C ARG A 116 0.05 -27.97 -1.47
N GLN A 117 -1.19 -27.81 -1.89
CA GLN A 117 -1.59 -27.98 -3.28
C GLN A 117 -1.02 -26.85 -4.15
N ALA A 118 -1.16 -25.61 -3.73
CA ALA A 118 -0.65 -24.46 -4.43
C ALA A 118 0.87 -24.55 -4.70
N LYS A 119 1.66 -25.07 -3.76
CA LYS A 119 3.10 -25.29 -3.96
C LYS A 119 3.43 -26.24 -5.11
N LYS A 120 2.53 -27.16 -5.48
CA LYS A 120 2.73 -28.10 -6.59
C LYS A 120 2.35 -27.51 -7.93
N ASP A 121 1.29 -26.68 -7.94
CA ASP A 121 0.60 -26.27 -9.17
C ASP A 121 0.76 -24.76 -9.45
N ALA A 122 1.21 -23.97 -8.47
CA ALA A 122 1.30 -22.52 -8.61
C ALA A 122 2.38 -22.09 -9.61
N ARG A 123 1.99 -21.19 -10.50
CA ARG A 123 2.92 -20.51 -11.41
C ARG A 123 3.70 -19.38 -10.70
N LEU A 124 3.20 -18.91 -9.56
CA LEU A 124 3.81 -17.86 -8.76
C LEU A 124 4.57 -18.45 -7.56
N THR A 125 5.70 -17.85 -7.24
CA THR A 125 6.49 -18.23 -6.06
C THR A 125 5.73 -17.84 -4.79
N LEU A 126 5.54 -18.82 -3.89
CA LEU A 126 5.00 -18.58 -2.55
C LEU A 126 6.16 -18.31 -1.60
N ILE A 127 6.12 -17.16 -0.91
CA ILE A 127 7.14 -16.77 0.06
C ILE A 127 6.54 -16.62 1.46
N ASN A 128 7.34 -16.96 2.46
CA ASN A 128 7.00 -16.80 3.87
C ASN A 128 7.71 -15.58 4.45
N ALA A 129 7.34 -15.21 5.67
CA ALA A 129 8.05 -14.18 6.43
C ALA A 129 9.55 -14.52 6.55
N GLY A 130 10.41 -13.53 6.38
CA GLY A 130 11.87 -13.68 6.45
C GLY A 130 12.53 -14.28 5.19
N GLN A 131 11.77 -14.71 4.20
CA GLN A 131 12.33 -15.15 2.92
C GLN A 131 12.56 -13.95 1.99
N THR A 132 13.71 -13.96 1.30
CA THR A 132 14.01 -12.97 0.25
C THR A 132 13.18 -13.30 -0.99
N PRO A 133 12.37 -12.36 -1.49
CA PRO A 133 11.62 -12.56 -2.72
C PRO A 133 12.52 -12.65 -3.95
N PRO A 134 12.05 -13.31 -5.03
CA PRO A 134 12.82 -13.47 -6.26
C PRO A 134 12.96 -12.17 -7.09
N ASP A 135 12.17 -11.14 -6.80
CA ASP A 135 12.15 -9.87 -7.53
C ASP A 135 12.51 -8.72 -6.60
N GLU A 136 13.76 -8.24 -6.71
CA GLU A 136 14.27 -7.15 -5.86
C GLU A 136 13.56 -5.82 -6.08
N VAL A 137 13.15 -5.51 -7.30
CA VAL A 137 12.48 -4.24 -7.62
C VAL A 137 11.12 -4.18 -6.97
N TYR A 138 10.35 -5.26 -7.08
CA TYR A 138 9.05 -5.36 -6.44
C TYR A 138 9.17 -5.40 -4.91
N TYR A 139 10.17 -6.10 -4.40
CA TYR A 139 10.46 -6.15 -2.97
C TYR A 139 10.85 -4.79 -2.38
N ALA A 140 11.67 -4.01 -3.09
CA ALA A 140 12.00 -2.64 -2.69
C ALA A 140 10.76 -1.74 -2.67
N LEU A 141 9.84 -1.92 -3.63
CA LEU A 141 8.55 -1.21 -3.63
C LEU A 141 7.70 -1.60 -2.42
N GLU A 142 7.53 -2.89 -2.11
CA GLU A 142 6.80 -3.35 -0.92
C GLU A 142 7.36 -2.72 0.36
N ARG A 143 8.68 -2.76 0.53
CA ARG A 143 9.34 -2.15 1.70
C ARG A 143 9.07 -0.65 1.80
N ARG A 144 9.18 0.05 0.68
CA ARG A 144 8.89 1.50 0.63
C ARG A 144 7.43 1.79 0.96
N CYS A 145 6.50 1.02 0.40
CA CYS A 145 5.08 1.16 0.69
C CYS A 145 4.78 0.93 2.17
N ALA A 146 5.33 -0.13 2.77
CA ALA A 146 5.16 -0.42 4.19
C ALA A 146 5.73 0.70 5.09
N ALA A 147 6.94 1.18 4.79
CA ALA A 147 7.58 2.26 5.55
C ALA A 147 6.79 3.57 5.48
N LEU A 148 6.31 3.93 4.29
CA LEU A 148 5.52 5.15 4.10
C LEU A 148 4.11 5.04 4.69
N TYR A 149 3.50 3.84 4.65
CA TYR A 149 2.21 3.58 5.28
C TYR A 149 2.29 3.65 6.81
N GLY A 150 3.38 3.19 7.39
CA GLY A 150 3.62 3.29 8.84
C GLY A 150 3.60 4.73 9.40
N LEU A 151 3.83 5.74 8.56
CA LEU A 151 3.72 7.15 8.94
C LEU A 151 2.28 7.62 9.19
N PHE A 152 1.29 6.82 8.79
CA PHE A 152 -0.13 7.10 9.05
C PHE A 152 -0.64 6.45 10.33
N ALA A 153 0.20 5.70 11.04
CA ALA A 153 -0.11 5.17 12.36
C ALA A 153 -0.16 6.28 13.41
N MET A 154 -0.99 6.11 14.43
CA MET A 154 -1.07 7.03 15.58
C MET A 154 0.30 7.22 16.23
N GLN A 155 1.07 6.15 16.33
CA GLN A 155 2.49 6.18 16.67
C GLN A 155 3.24 5.55 15.50
N PRO A 156 4.08 6.31 14.78
CA PRO A 156 4.78 5.78 13.62
C PRO A 156 5.63 4.57 13.99
N GLU A 157 5.34 3.45 13.37
CA GLU A 157 6.06 2.20 13.56
C GLU A 157 6.69 1.76 12.24
N LEU A 158 7.90 1.22 12.32
CA LEU A 158 8.57 0.56 11.19
C LEU A 158 8.06 -0.88 11.06
N PHE A 159 6.73 -1.03 11.02
CA PHE A 159 6.14 -2.34 10.80
C PHE A 159 6.32 -2.76 9.34
N SER A 160 6.77 -3.99 9.15
CA SER A 160 6.86 -4.60 7.83
C SER A 160 6.27 -6.00 7.89
N GLU A 161 5.27 -6.26 7.05
CA GLU A 161 4.72 -7.61 6.83
C GLU A 161 5.79 -8.62 6.41
N GLN A 162 6.92 -8.14 5.89
CA GLN A 162 8.05 -8.96 5.45
C GLN A 162 8.75 -9.66 6.62
N VAL A 163 8.71 -9.05 7.82
CA VAL A 163 9.29 -9.61 9.04
C VAL A 163 8.24 -10.09 10.03
N ALA A 164 6.96 -9.81 9.78
CA ALA A 164 5.87 -10.28 10.61
C ALA A 164 5.79 -11.80 10.60
N ARG A 165 5.52 -12.39 11.75
CA ARG A 165 5.27 -13.84 11.85
C ARG A 165 3.99 -14.20 11.12
N ILE A 166 4.02 -15.31 10.39
CA ILE A 166 2.81 -15.86 9.78
C ILE A 166 1.83 -16.23 10.89
N TYR A 167 0.62 -15.69 10.81
CA TYR A 167 -0.44 -16.07 11.73
C TYR A 167 -0.95 -17.48 11.38
N GLN A 168 -0.94 -18.35 12.37
CA GLN A 168 -1.57 -19.67 12.29
C GLN A 168 -2.72 -19.68 13.29
N LYS A 169 -3.94 -19.92 12.80
CA LYS A 169 -5.07 -20.10 13.70
C LYS A 169 -4.81 -21.32 14.59
N PRO A 170 -4.83 -21.18 15.91
CA PRO A 170 -4.70 -22.34 16.81
C PRO A 170 -5.75 -23.38 16.46
N LEU A 171 -5.37 -24.65 16.49
CA LEU A 171 -6.33 -25.75 16.52
C LEU A 171 -7.19 -25.53 17.77
N GLY A 172 -8.49 -25.41 17.60
CA GLY A 172 -9.40 -25.38 18.75
C GLY A 172 -9.18 -26.61 19.61
N PRO A 173 -9.55 -26.57 20.90
CA PRO A 173 -9.47 -27.75 21.72
C PRO A 173 -10.26 -28.88 21.05
N ALA A 174 -9.65 -30.05 20.99
CA ALA A 174 -10.22 -31.27 20.44
C ALA A 174 -11.49 -31.67 21.21
#